data_35ce4898ada39c05f6b51759d34f51bd
#
_entry.id   35ce4898ada39c05f6b51759d34f51bd
#
_cell.length_a   1.000
_cell.length_b   1.000
_cell.length_c   1.000
_cell.angle_alpha   90.00
_cell.angle_beta   90.00
_cell.angle_gamma   90.00
#
_symmetry.space_group_name_H-M   'P 1'
#
loop_
_entity.id
_entity.type
_entity.pdbx_description
1 polymer ?
#
loop_
_entity_poly.entity_id
_entity_poly.type
_entity_poly.pdbx_seq_one_letter_code
_entity_poly.pdbx_strand_id
1 'polypeptide(L)'
;MKKVLFLITLVFMVSCSETEFRDLGSGFQANVFFAPWDGLASPTRFTCHSTAEKFFFNFEVVDSTLTIREPFSGERDVEPEDRVEVFFSPDLKLKEYYCAEIDCLGRVLDYKAAFYRKFDFDWDFSSLSIWTSFTDFGYRVMGSIDIEELNDLGIDTGGGFYMGVFQDDFKPDGSVHWYSLIPTDDVEPDFHKPDVFFGCRLLPKQERRGVVIYPSDVISVGIDEWARRIELSGINMVGIHAATENEPLDELEAFVKSDLGKEFLALCSQKGVDVEYEIHALQELLPRDKFAEHPEWFRKDEEGNRQVEYNMCFTSEDAVRAMRPQVEALLSWMHPTTHRYLIWPDDKIGMFCHCEKCREYSPSEQVLIYENNLLKLLREYDPEATLAHLAYNQTLQAPERVRASEGVFLEFAPINRDYSEPLPAEAQEALMKNTLAFPTFSQHILEYWLDESMFSRWNRDALVPLPFNEDECARDIAAYRKTGASSVTAFATWLGGSYLEQFGATDDVFRQYGEAYGKLGSNN
;
A
#
# COMPACT_ATOMS: atom_id res chain seq x y z
N MET A 1 39.83 -17.26 5.17
CA MET A 1 39.03 -16.10 4.70
C MET A 1 38.38 -16.49 3.37
N LYS A 2 37.14 -16.98 3.41
CA LYS A 2 36.36 -17.33 2.22
C LYS A 2 35.49 -16.11 1.88
N LYS A 3 35.75 -15.49 0.74
CA LYS A 3 34.89 -14.46 0.16
C LYS A 3 33.61 -15.14 -0.29
N VAL A 4 32.50 -14.83 0.36
CA VAL A 4 31.16 -15.19 -0.12
C VAL A 4 30.79 -14.17 -1.19
N LEU A 5 30.83 -14.60 -2.42
CA LEU A 5 30.38 -13.83 -3.58
C LEU A 5 28.86 -13.96 -3.63
N PHE A 6 28.12 -12.96 -3.19
CA PHE A 6 26.68 -12.85 -3.46
C PHE A 6 26.52 -12.47 -4.93
N LEU A 7 26.10 -13.44 -5.73
CA LEU A 7 25.73 -13.23 -7.12
C LEU A 7 24.30 -12.67 -7.14
N ILE A 8 24.16 -11.34 -7.12
CA ILE A 8 22.89 -10.68 -7.46
C ILE A 8 22.83 -10.67 -8.98
N THR A 9 22.01 -11.56 -9.53
CA THR A 9 21.75 -11.60 -10.97
C THR A 9 20.74 -10.51 -11.31
N LEU A 10 21.22 -9.26 -11.43
CA LEU A 10 20.48 -8.21 -12.11
C LEU A 10 20.78 -8.39 -13.60
N VAL A 11 19.87 -9.06 -14.33
CA VAL A 11 20.01 -9.20 -15.79
C VAL A 11 19.61 -7.87 -16.43
N PHE A 12 20.58 -6.96 -16.58
CA PHE A 12 20.49 -5.89 -17.55
C PHE A 12 20.80 -6.48 -18.93
N MET A 13 19.76 -6.87 -19.68
CA MET A 13 19.95 -7.07 -21.11
C MET A 13 20.02 -5.69 -21.76
N VAL A 14 21.22 -5.20 -22.01
CA VAL A 14 21.46 -4.11 -22.97
C VAL A 14 21.32 -4.72 -24.37
N SER A 15 20.10 -4.66 -24.91
CA SER A 15 19.87 -4.83 -26.33
C SER A 15 19.90 -3.44 -26.97
N CYS A 16 20.87 -3.20 -27.87
CA CYS A 16 20.86 -2.04 -28.75
C CYS A 16 19.71 -2.14 -29.75
N SER A 17 18.55 -1.57 -29.41
CA SER A 17 17.49 -1.13 -30.33
C SER A 17 16.44 -0.34 -29.56
N GLU A 18 16.14 0.89 -29.99
CA GLU A 18 15.15 1.83 -29.48
C GLU A 18 15.07 1.87 -27.94
N THR A 19 15.37 2.99 -27.33
CA THR A 19 15.33 3.17 -25.87
C THR A 19 13.92 2.82 -25.37
N GLU A 20 13.75 1.60 -24.89
CA GLU A 20 12.46 1.17 -24.31
C GLU A 20 12.33 1.85 -22.95
N PHE A 21 11.45 2.84 -22.87
CA PHE A 21 11.15 3.53 -21.62
C PHE A 21 10.44 2.58 -20.66
N ARG A 22 10.97 2.44 -19.43
CA ARG A 22 10.35 1.64 -18.37
C ARG A 22 9.08 2.34 -17.88
N ASP A 23 7.97 1.61 -17.83
CA ASP A 23 6.76 2.12 -17.18
C ASP A 23 6.91 2.08 -15.65
N LEU A 24 6.84 3.24 -15.03
CA LEU A 24 6.84 3.42 -13.58
C LEU A 24 5.43 3.74 -13.06
N GLY A 25 4.50 4.11 -13.94
CA GLY A 25 3.18 4.60 -13.55
C GLY A 25 2.30 3.52 -12.92
N SER A 26 2.45 2.27 -13.32
CA SER A 26 1.73 1.13 -12.72
C SER A 26 2.28 0.69 -11.35
N GLY A 27 3.45 1.19 -10.98
CA GLY A 27 4.15 0.92 -9.73
C GLY A 27 5.56 0.39 -9.97
N PHE A 28 6.52 1.01 -9.31
CA PHE A 28 7.94 0.65 -9.37
C PHE A 28 8.52 0.61 -7.96
N GLN A 29 9.43 -0.34 -7.74
CA GLN A 29 10.18 -0.46 -6.49
C GLN A 29 11.63 -0.82 -6.76
N ALA A 30 12.52 -0.16 -6.01
CA ALA A 30 13.93 -0.52 -5.86
C ALA A 30 14.29 -0.57 -4.37
N ASN A 31 15.18 -1.49 -3.99
CA ASN A 31 15.50 -1.76 -2.58
C ASN A 31 16.96 -1.49 -2.25
N VAL A 32 17.70 -0.88 -3.17
CA VAL A 32 19.13 -0.59 -3.01
C VAL A 32 19.53 0.60 -3.86
N PHE A 33 20.39 1.44 -3.32
CA PHE A 33 21.10 2.52 -4.00
C PHE A 33 22.58 2.21 -3.98
N PHE A 34 23.32 2.71 -4.95
CA PHE A 34 24.72 2.38 -5.19
C PHE A 34 25.61 3.62 -5.11
N ALA A 35 26.76 3.46 -4.47
CA ALA A 35 27.88 4.41 -4.54
C ALA A 35 29.11 3.69 -5.14
N PRO A 36 29.19 3.56 -6.48
CA PRO A 36 30.26 2.80 -7.13
C PRO A 36 31.66 3.38 -6.84
N TRP A 37 31.77 4.70 -6.72
CA TRP A 37 32.99 5.44 -6.37
C TRP A 37 33.52 5.09 -4.97
N ASP A 38 32.64 4.72 -4.00
CA ASP A 38 33.01 4.31 -2.65
C ASP A 38 32.96 2.79 -2.46
N GLY A 39 32.44 2.05 -3.43
CA GLY A 39 32.18 0.61 -3.33
C GLY A 39 31.12 0.25 -2.29
N LEU A 40 30.19 1.17 -2.02
CA LEU A 40 29.12 1.05 -1.04
C LEU A 40 27.75 0.86 -1.69
N ALA A 41 26.78 0.42 -0.88
CA ALA A 41 25.38 0.39 -1.22
C ALA A 41 24.54 0.77 0.00
N SER A 42 23.44 1.50 -0.21
CA SER A 42 22.46 1.84 0.82
C SER A 42 21.22 0.93 0.67
N PRO A 43 20.68 0.37 1.77
CA PRO A 43 19.45 -0.41 1.75
C PRO A 43 18.20 0.47 1.71
N THR A 44 18.32 1.69 1.21
CA THR A 44 17.21 2.60 0.97
C THR A 44 16.26 2.00 -0.06
N ARG A 45 14.96 2.10 0.23
CA ARG A 45 13.90 1.71 -0.69
C ARG A 45 13.35 2.96 -1.38
N PHE A 46 13.20 2.88 -2.68
CA PHE A 46 12.47 3.85 -3.49
C PHE A 46 11.27 3.17 -4.10
N THR A 47 10.11 3.80 -4.03
CA THR A 47 8.89 3.37 -4.73
C THR A 47 8.24 4.55 -5.41
N CYS A 48 7.60 4.32 -6.55
CA CYS A 48 6.82 5.35 -7.23
C CYS A 48 5.68 4.75 -8.05
N HIS A 49 4.70 5.59 -8.36
CA HIS A 49 3.61 5.29 -9.29
C HIS A 49 2.95 6.61 -9.76
N SER A 50 2.03 6.50 -10.71
CA SER A 50 1.19 7.64 -11.10
C SER A 50 -0.29 7.29 -11.10
N THR A 51 -1.08 8.28 -10.78
CA THR A 51 -2.50 8.36 -11.13
C THR A 51 -2.64 9.17 -12.43
N ALA A 52 -3.87 9.40 -12.88
CA ALA A 52 -4.11 10.29 -14.03
C ALA A 52 -3.68 11.75 -13.74
N GLU A 53 -3.64 12.16 -12.46
CA GLU A 53 -3.43 13.55 -12.05
C GLU A 53 -2.03 13.79 -11.49
N LYS A 54 -1.46 12.80 -10.75
CA LYS A 54 -0.23 13.00 -9.98
C LYS A 54 0.77 11.86 -10.18
N PHE A 55 2.05 12.22 -10.15
CA PHE A 55 3.16 11.31 -9.89
C PHE A 55 3.46 11.29 -8.39
N PHE A 56 3.58 10.11 -7.81
CA PHE A 56 3.93 9.88 -6.40
C PHE A 56 5.26 9.16 -6.32
N PHE A 57 6.11 9.57 -5.38
CA PHE A 57 7.35 8.89 -5.05
C PHE A 57 7.53 8.78 -3.53
N ASN A 58 8.19 7.73 -3.07
CA ASN A 58 8.44 7.48 -1.65
C ASN A 58 9.84 6.90 -1.47
N PHE A 59 10.57 7.44 -0.50
CA PHE A 59 11.84 6.92 -0.01
C PHE A 59 11.66 6.41 1.41
N GLU A 60 12.21 5.23 1.69
CA GLU A 60 12.42 4.74 3.04
C GLU A 60 13.93 4.58 3.25
N VAL A 61 14.51 5.57 3.91
CA VAL A 61 15.95 5.68 4.12
C VAL A 61 16.35 4.98 5.40
N VAL A 62 17.39 4.14 5.32
CA VAL A 62 18.00 3.50 6.49
C VAL A 62 19.27 4.26 6.84
N ASP A 63 19.20 5.07 7.87
CA ASP A 63 20.34 5.81 8.41
C ASP A 63 20.22 5.95 9.93
N SER A 64 21.27 5.63 10.63
CA SER A 64 21.33 5.71 12.11
C SER A 64 21.90 7.04 12.63
N THR A 65 22.34 7.93 11.74
CA THR A 65 23.07 9.16 12.12
C THR A 65 22.62 10.31 11.24
N LEU A 66 21.50 10.94 11.59
CA LEU A 66 20.96 12.04 10.78
C LEU A 66 21.73 13.34 11.00
N THR A 67 22.16 13.96 9.90
CA THR A 67 22.77 15.29 9.87
C THR A 67 21.74 16.32 9.44
N ILE A 68 21.29 17.12 10.41
CA ILE A 68 20.30 18.19 10.23
C ILE A 68 20.92 19.48 10.77
N ARG A 69 20.82 20.56 10.04
CA ARG A 69 21.37 21.87 10.44
C ARG A 69 20.27 22.84 10.88
N GLU A 70 20.61 23.56 11.95
CA GLU A 70 19.80 24.64 12.48
C GLU A 70 20.70 25.87 12.78
N PRO A 71 20.23 27.10 12.61
CA PRO A 71 18.90 27.47 12.11
C PRO A 71 18.78 27.30 10.58
N PHE A 72 17.58 26.98 10.10
CA PHE A 72 17.24 27.00 8.67
C PHE A 72 16.98 28.44 8.23
N SER A 73 17.68 28.92 7.21
CA SER A 73 17.62 30.31 6.72
C SER A 73 17.12 30.42 5.27
N GLY A 74 17.14 29.35 4.54
CA GLY A 74 16.67 29.26 3.14
C GLY A 74 16.93 27.88 2.55
N GLU A 75 16.36 27.60 1.40
CA GLU A 75 16.37 26.30 0.76
C GLU A 75 17.77 25.70 0.58
N ARG A 76 18.76 26.54 0.29
CA ARG A 76 20.14 26.10 0.14
C ARG A 76 20.79 25.53 1.41
N ASP A 77 20.14 25.66 2.55
CA ASP A 77 20.59 24.99 3.79
C ASP A 77 20.35 23.47 3.72
N VAL A 78 19.55 22.96 2.77
CA VAL A 78 19.35 21.52 2.49
C VAL A 78 20.61 20.88 1.88
N GLU A 79 21.42 21.60 1.10
CA GLU A 79 22.59 21.05 0.40
C GLU A 79 23.59 20.27 1.32
N PRO A 80 23.88 20.70 2.55
CA PRO A 80 24.83 20.02 3.42
C PRO A 80 24.18 19.06 4.43
N GLU A 81 23.03 18.49 4.12
CA GLU A 81 22.24 17.62 5.03
C GLU A 81 21.88 16.29 4.40
N ASP A 82 21.46 15.34 5.24
CA ASP A 82 20.90 14.07 4.78
C ASP A 82 19.64 14.32 3.99
N ARG A 83 19.63 13.88 2.75
CA ARG A 83 18.53 14.15 1.83
C ARG A 83 18.34 13.06 0.78
N VAL A 84 17.23 13.13 0.12
CA VAL A 84 16.91 12.36 -1.09
C VAL A 84 16.63 13.32 -2.24
N GLU A 85 16.86 12.86 -3.49
CA GLU A 85 16.71 13.73 -4.65
C GLU A 85 15.96 13.02 -5.77
N VAL A 86 15.12 13.77 -6.48
CA VAL A 86 14.45 13.36 -7.72
C VAL A 86 14.66 14.41 -8.80
N PHE A 87 15.19 13.98 -9.94
CA PHE A 87 15.48 14.84 -11.08
C PHE A 87 14.69 14.40 -12.30
N PHE A 88 14.19 15.32 -13.09
CA PHE A 88 13.39 15.08 -14.28
C PHE A 88 14.02 15.77 -15.49
N SER A 89 14.22 15.06 -16.58
CA SER A 89 14.76 15.61 -17.82
C SER A 89 13.99 15.15 -19.05
N PRO A 90 13.69 16.06 -19.99
CA PRO A 90 13.09 15.69 -21.27
C PRO A 90 14.00 14.79 -22.12
N ASP A 91 15.32 14.97 -22.01
CA ASP A 91 16.31 14.24 -22.80
C ASP A 91 17.67 14.11 -22.08
N LEU A 92 18.52 13.18 -22.55
CA LEU A 92 19.86 12.99 -22.00
C LEU A 92 20.88 14.06 -22.41
N LYS A 93 20.49 15.13 -23.13
CA LYS A 93 21.37 16.27 -23.39
C LYS A 93 21.38 17.23 -22.22
N LEU A 94 20.45 17.08 -21.29
CA LEU A 94 20.30 17.90 -20.08
C LEU A 94 20.33 19.40 -20.40
N LYS A 95 19.70 19.81 -21.51
CA LYS A 95 19.65 21.22 -21.88
C LYS A 95 18.88 22.05 -20.89
N GLU A 96 17.83 21.46 -20.36
CA GLU A 96 17.04 21.94 -19.24
C GLU A 96 16.50 20.71 -18.50
N TYR A 97 16.64 20.66 -17.20
CA TYR A 97 16.12 19.61 -16.33
C TYR A 97 15.79 20.20 -14.95
N TYR A 98 14.99 19.49 -14.19
CA TYR A 98 14.35 19.97 -12.97
C TYR A 98 14.70 19.07 -11.81
N CYS A 99 15.07 19.65 -10.68
CA CYS A 99 15.62 18.96 -9.52
C CYS A 99 14.80 19.30 -8.28
N ALA A 100 14.57 18.32 -7.43
CA ALA A 100 14.07 18.51 -6.08
C ALA A 100 14.94 17.69 -5.11
N GLU A 101 15.57 18.37 -4.16
CA GLU A 101 16.37 17.82 -3.06
C GLU A 101 15.58 18.02 -1.77
N ILE A 102 15.38 16.96 -0.99
CA ILE A 102 14.43 16.92 0.12
C ILE A 102 15.10 16.32 1.33
N ASP A 103 15.18 17.07 2.43
CA ASP A 103 15.73 16.56 3.68
C ASP A 103 14.73 15.74 4.51
N CYS A 104 15.20 15.17 5.62
CA CYS A 104 14.39 14.33 6.49
C CYS A 104 13.30 15.09 7.27
N LEU A 105 13.31 16.42 7.26
CA LEU A 105 12.27 17.29 7.82
C LEU A 105 11.24 17.73 6.77
N GLY A 106 11.45 17.40 5.49
CA GLY A 106 10.60 17.80 4.37
C GLY A 106 10.87 19.22 3.87
N ARG A 107 12.03 19.79 4.21
CA ARG A 107 12.49 21.06 3.61
C ARG A 107 13.00 20.74 2.21
N VAL A 108 12.71 21.60 1.27
CA VAL A 108 12.98 21.38 -0.16
C VAL A 108 13.95 22.43 -0.66
N LEU A 109 14.90 22.00 -1.48
CA LEU A 109 15.63 22.82 -2.41
C LEU A 109 15.27 22.33 -3.81
N ASP A 110 14.46 23.09 -4.53
CA ASP A 110 14.14 22.79 -5.92
C ASP A 110 14.65 23.87 -6.87
N TYR A 111 15.04 23.44 -8.05
CA TYR A 111 15.67 24.34 -9.00
C TYR A 111 15.60 23.77 -10.42
N LYS A 112 15.75 24.66 -11.38
CA LYS A 112 15.98 24.32 -12.76
C LYS A 112 17.47 24.34 -13.08
N ALA A 113 17.92 23.39 -13.89
CA ALA A 113 19.33 23.25 -14.24
C ALA A 113 19.55 23.03 -15.72
N ALA A 114 20.76 23.32 -16.18
CA ALA A 114 21.23 22.98 -17.53
C ALA A 114 22.67 22.44 -17.49
N PHE A 115 23.00 21.53 -18.41
CA PHE A 115 24.32 20.95 -18.54
C PHE A 115 25.38 22.01 -18.87
N TYR A 116 26.53 22.12 -18.25
CA TYR A 116 26.92 21.36 -17.10
C TYR A 116 26.89 22.26 -15.85
N ARG A 117 26.09 21.90 -14.84
CA ARG A 117 25.99 22.55 -13.53
C ARG A 117 25.64 24.06 -13.59
N LYS A 118 24.70 24.44 -14.45
CA LYS A 118 24.15 25.80 -14.54
C LYS A 118 22.80 25.81 -13.84
N PHE A 119 22.78 26.29 -12.62
CA PHE A 119 21.63 26.26 -11.75
C PHE A 119 20.87 27.57 -11.76
N ASP A 120 19.55 27.49 -11.74
CA ASP A 120 18.61 28.57 -11.53
C ASP A 120 17.81 28.26 -10.27
N PHE A 121 18.29 28.77 -9.14
CA PHE A 121 17.70 28.56 -7.81
C PHE A 121 16.55 29.53 -7.49
N ASP A 122 16.13 30.37 -8.43
CA ASP A 122 14.95 31.21 -8.30
C ASP A 122 13.70 30.55 -8.90
N TRP A 123 13.83 29.30 -9.34
CA TRP A 123 12.77 28.50 -9.94
C TRP A 123 12.34 27.37 -9.01
N ASP A 124 11.03 27.22 -8.79
CA ASP A 124 10.42 26.20 -7.91
C ASP A 124 9.35 25.40 -8.65
N PHE A 125 9.11 24.15 -8.19
CA PHE A 125 7.93 23.39 -8.57
C PHE A 125 6.68 24.00 -7.94
N SER A 126 5.63 24.21 -8.72
CA SER A 126 4.38 24.82 -8.24
C SER A 126 3.44 23.82 -7.52
N SER A 127 3.54 22.52 -7.82
CA SER A 127 2.64 21.48 -7.32
C SER A 127 3.32 20.46 -6.41
N LEU A 128 4.62 20.57 -6.17
CA LEU A 128 5.36 19.65 -5.30
C LEU A 128 4.80 19.70 -3.88
N SER A 129 4.43 18.55 -3.38
CA SER A 129 3.98 18.35 -1.99
C SER A 129 4.82 17.29 -1.33
N ILE A 130 5.29 17.52 -0.09
CA ILE A 130 6.20 16.64 0.63
C ILE A 130 5.62 16.28 1.99
N TRP A 131 5.80 15.02 2.40
CA TRP A 131 5.50 14.48 3.71
C TRP A 131 6.66 13.64 4.20
N THR A 132 6.97 13.74 5.49
CA THR A 132 8.08 13.01 6.11
C THR A 132 7.65 12.36 7.43
N SER A 133 8.37 11.31 7.82
CA SER A 133 8.29 10.74 9.16
C SER A 133 9.62 10.12 9.56
N PHE A 134 9.93 10.15 10.87
CA PHE A 134 11.06 9.42 11.43
C PHE A 134 10.69 7.98 11.77
N THR A 135 11.70 7.13 11.79
CA THR A 135 11.61 5.72 12.18
C THR A 135 12.79 5.37 13.09
N ASP A 136 12.75 4.23 13.78
CA ASP A 136 13.89 3.75 14.58
C ASP A 136 15.13 3.40 13.71
N PHE A 137 14.98 3.30 12.40
CA PHE A 137 16.05 2.95 11.46
C PHE A 137 16.44 4.09 10.51
N GLY A 138 15.81 5.27 10.60
CA GLY A 138 16.08 6.42 9.73
C GLY A 138 14.86 7.29 9.52
N TYR A 139 14.49 7.54 8.24
CA TYR A 139 13.37 8.41 7.92
C TYR A 139 12.66 7.99 6.62
N ARG A 140 11.47 8.54 6.42
CA ARG A 140 10.68 8.36 5.19
C ARG A 140 10.36 9.71 4.59
N VAL A 141 10.41 9.78 3.27
CA VAL A 141 10.00 10.95 2.48
C VAL A 141 9.02 10.48 1.41
N MET A 142 7.85 11.09 1.35
CA MET A 142 6.92 10.92 0.24
C MET A 142 6.71 12.26 -0.45
N GLY A 143 6.71 12.27 -1.78
CA GLY A 143 6.41 13.44 -2.58
C GLY A 143 5.36 13.17 -3.62
N SER A 144 4.68 14.22 -4.06
CA SER A 144 3.84 14.19 -5.26
C SER A 144 3.99 15.44 -6.08
N ILE A 145 3.90 15.29 -7.42
CA ILE A 145 3.93 16.37 -8.41
C ILE A 145 2.78 16.14 -9.40
N ASP A 146 2.13 17.21 -9.86
CA ASP A 146 1.07 17.13 -10.85
C ASP A 146 1.61 16.67 -12.21
N ILE A 147 0.95 15.73 -12.85
CA ILE A 147 1.27 15.25 -14.21
C ILE A 147 1.19 16.41 -15.22
N GLU A 148 0.24 17.31 -15.03
CA GLU A 148 0.09 18.51 -15.88
C GLU A 148 1.33 19.39 -15.80
N GLU A 149 1.83 19.70 -14.59
CA GLU A 149 3.04 20.50 -14.41
C GLU A 149 4.25 19.82 -15.09
N LEU A 150 4.46 18.52 -14.87
CA LEU A 150 5.56 17.80 -15.53
C LEU A 150 5.47 17.91 -17.06
N ASN A 151 4.29 17.75 -17.65
CA ASN A 151 4.08 17.87 -19.09
C ASN A 151 4.31 19.30 -19.59
N ASP A 152 3.90 20.33 -18.85
CA ASP A 152 4.14 21.74 -19.18
C ASP A 152 5.63 22.10 -19.16
N LEU A 153 6.41 21.42 -18.32
CA LEU A 153 7.87 21.53 -18.28
C LEU A 153 8.56 20.73 -19.42
N GLY A 154 7.79 20.14 -20.33
CA GLY A 154 8.30 19.34 -21.45
C GLY A 154 8.70 17.91 -21.09
N ILE A 155 8.36 17.45 -19.89
CA ILE A 155 8.52 16.05 -19.46
C ILE A 155 7.36 15.25 -20.04
N ASP A 156 7.59 14.54 -21.13
CA ASP A 156 6.56 13.71 -21.77
C ASP A 156 6.28 12.45 -20.93
N THR A 157 5.38 12.61 -19.96
CA THR A 157 5.08 11.55 -18.99
C THR A 157 4.49 10.30 -19.63
N GLY A 158 3.75 10.44 -20.74
CA GLY A 158 3.16 9.32 -21.48
C GLY A 158 4.07 8.68 -22.52
N GLY A 159 4.84 9.48 -23.25
CA GLY A 159 5.73 9.01 -24.32
C GLY A 159 7.10 8.59 -23.82
N GLY A 160 7.63 9.26 -22.82
CA GLY A 160 8.90 8.94 -22.18
C GLY A 160 9.77 10.15 -21.87
N PHE A 161 10.46 10.07 -20.75
CA PHE A 161 11.39 11.05 -20.23
C PHE A 161 12.53 10.36 -19.45
N TYR A 162 13.42 11.13 -18.83
CA TYR A 162 14.53 10.60 -18.06
C TYR A 162 14.45 11.09 -16.60
N MET A 163 14.72 10.18 -15.66
CA MET A 163 14.69 10.46 -14.23
C MET A 163 16.01 10.08 -13.58
N GLY A 164 16.50 10.93 -12.68
CA GLY A 164 17.57 10.63 -11.72
C GLY A 164 16.96 10.51 -10.32
N VAL A 165 17.47 9.56 -9.51
CA VAL A 165 17.00 9.33 -8.15
C VAL A 165 18.21 9.05 -7.27
N PHE A 166 18.37 9.84 -6.17
CA PHE A 166 19.59 9.84 -5.39
C PHE A 166 19.30 9.92 -3.89
N GLN A 167 20.34 9.62 -3.10
CA GLN A 167 20.39 9.80 -1.66
C GLN A 167 21.76 10.33 -1.27
N ASP A 168 21.80 11.35 -0.44
CA ASP A 168 23.02 11.89 0.18
C ASP A 168 22.98 11.61 1.68
N ASP A 169 24.09 11.09 2.18
CA ASP A 169 24.25 10.68 3.57
C ASP A 169 25.48 11.40 4.16
N PHE A 170 25.23 12.42 4.96
CA PHE A 170 26.23 13.26 5.62
C PHE A 170 26.54 12.72 7.01
N LYS A 171 27.76 12.28 7.24
CA LYS A 171 28.17 11.69 8.51
C LYS A 171 28.71 12.74 9.51
N PRO A 172 28.59 12.48 10.81
CA PRO A 172 29.09 13.37 11.86
C PRO A 172 30.60 13.67 11.80
N ASP A 173 31.39 12.80 11.15
CA ASP A 173 32.84 12.99 10.96
C ASP A 173 33.18 13.90 9.77
N GLY A 174 32.15 14.35 9.02
CA GLY A 174 32.28 15.21 7.86
C GLY A 174 32.45 14.46 6.54
N SER A 175 32.46 13.12 6.55
CA SER A 175 32.36 12.35 5.30
C SER A 175 30.95 12.43 4.72
N VAL A 176 30.83 12.25 3.40
CA VAL A 176 29.57 12.22 2.68
C VAL A 176 29.56 11.02 1.76
N HIS A 177 28.48 10.27 1.76
CA HIS A 177 28.23 9.19 0.81
C HIS A 177 27.09 9.59 -0.11
N TRP A 178 27.38 9.64 -1.39
CA TRP A 178 26.38 9.90 -2.43
C TRP A 178 25.96 8.60 -3.08
N TYR A 179 24.67 8.32 -3.10
CA TYR A 179 24.11 7.09 -3.65
C TYR A 179 23.19 7.42 -4.83
N SER A 180 23.30 6.65 -5.91
CA SER A 180 22.42 6.70 -7.08
C SER A 180 21.60 5.42 -7.18
N LEU A 181 20.34 5.54 -7.62
CA LEU A 181 19.50 4.39 -7.94
C LEU A 181 20.10 3.55 -9.09
N ILE A 182 20.71 4.23 -10.05
CA ILE A 182 21.35 3.60 -11.22
C ILE A 182 22.86 3.53 -10.96
N PRO A 183 23.45 2.33 -10.97
CA PRO A 183 24.91 2.22 -10.89
C PRO A 183 25.56 2.80 -12.15
N THR A 184 26.66 3.52 -11.96
CA THR A 184 27.48 4.11 -13.02
C THR A 184 28.92 3.59 -12.92
N ASP A 185 29.69 3.75 -14.00
CA ASP A 185 31.13 3.44 -14.02
C ASP A 185 32.00 4.65 -13.59
N ASP A 186 31.39 5.74 -13.13
CA ASP A 186 32.10 6.91 -12.65
C ASP A 186 32.94 6.62 -11.41
N VAL A 187 34.08 7.27 -11.32
CA VAL A 187 35.03 7.15 -10.20
C VAL A 187 34.83 8.25 -9.15
N GLU A 188 34.01 9.25 -9.46
CA GLU A 188 33.65 10.35 -8.56
C GLU A 188 32.13 10.61 -8.67
N PRO A 189 31.46 10.96 -7.57
CA PRO A 189 30.03 11.21 -7.57
C PRO A 189 29.69 12.48 -8.37
N ASP A 190 28.75 12.37 -9.29
CA ASP A 190 28.17 13.51 -10.01
C ASP A 190 26.75 13.19 -10.51
N PHE A 191 25.75 13.76 -9.87
CA PHE A 191 24.35 13.55 -10.21
C PHE A 191 23.85 14.40 -11.40
N HIS A 192 24.68 15.29 -11.92
CA HIS A 192 24.35 16.20 -13.03
C HIS A 192 24.90 15.72 -14.39
N LYS A 193 25.03 14.42 -14.55
CA LYS A 193 25.50 13.77 -15.79
C LYS A 193 24.43 12.85 -16.39
N PRO A 194 24.43 12.66 -17.73
CA PRO A 194 23.41 11.83 -18.40
C PRO A 194 23.34 10.38 -17.98
N ASP A 195 24.44 9.78 -17.54
CA ASP A 195 24.59 8.35 -17.25
C ASP A 195 24.01 7.91 -15.89
N VAL A 196 23.62 8.86 -15.05
CA VAL A 196 22.86 8.58 -13.81
C VAL A 196 21.34 8.73 -13.97
N PHE A 197 20.89 9.07 -15.20
CA PHE A 197 19.47 9.13 -15.53
C PHE A 197 19.03 7.88 -16.29
N PHE A 198 17.82 7.43 -16.04
CA PHE A 198 17.22 6.29 -16.74
C PHE A 198 15.90 6.70 -17.42
N GLY A 199 15.65 6.07 -18.58
CA GLY A 199 14.45 6.33 -19.36
C GLY A 199 13.21 5.68 -18.74
N CYS A 200 12.15 6.47 -18.56
CA CYS A 200 10.90 6.01 -17.97
C CYS A 200 9.69 6.72 -18.57
N ARG A 201 8.50 6.20 -18.27
CA ARG A 201 7.20 6.80 -18.56
C ARG A 201 6.24 6.53 -17.41
N LEU A 202 5.18 7.31 -17.32
CA LEU A 202 4.18 7.23 -16.27
C LEU A 202 2.80 6.90 -16.88
N LEU A 203 2.53 5.63 -17.15
CA LEU A 203 1.18 5.21 -17.55
C LEU A 203 0.34 5.03 -16.28
N PRO A 204 -0.75 5.80 -16.11
CA PRO A 204 -1.50 5.77 -14.87
C PRO A 204 -2.07 4.38 -14.59
N LYS A 205 -1.97 3.95 -13.34
CA LYS A 205 -2.58 2.71 -12.88
C LYS A 205 -4.10 2.82 -12.98
N GLN A 206 -4.74 1.76 -13.46
CA GLN A 206 -6.19 1.68 -13.43
C GLN A 206 -6.69 1.69 -11.99
N GLU A 207 -7.61 2.60 -11.69
CA GLU A 207 -8.25 2.66 -10.38
C GLU A 207 -9.13 1.43 -10.15
N ARG A 208 -8.96 0.77 -9.00
CA ARG A 208 -9.84 -0.28 -8.51
C ARG A 208 -10.91 0.32 -7.62
N ARG A 209 -12.14 0.01 -7.93
CA ARG A 209 -13.33 0.40 -7.17
C ARG A 209 -14.22 -0.80 -6.97
N GLY A 210 -14.62 -1.07 -5.76
CA GLY A 210 -15.30 -2.32 -5.49
C GLY A 210 -16.16 -2.32 -4.25
N VAL A 211 -16.71 -3.48 -3.98
CA VAL A 211 -17.47 -3.78 -2.77
C VAL A 211 -16.95 -5.04 -2.12
N VAL A 212 -17.12 -5.13 -0.81
CA VAL A 212 -16.87 -6.32 0.00
C VAL A 212 -18.21 -6.88 0.46
N ILE A 213 -18.42 -8.17 0.25
CA ILE A 213 -19.70 -8.83 0.47
C ILE A 213 -19.53 -10.15 1.21
N TYR A 214 -20.58 -10.62 1.85
CA TYR A 214 -20.66 -11.98 2.39
C TYR A 214 -21.22 -12.97 1.33
N PRO A 215 -20.89 -14.26 1.39
CA PRO A 215 -21.57 -15.30 0.62
C PRO A 215 -23.10 -15.22 0.69
N SER A 216 -23.63 -14.94 1.89
CA SER A 216 -25.06 -14.80 2.12
C SER A 216 -25.71 -13.66 1.32
N ASP A 217 -24.97 -12.60 0.97
CA ASP A 217 -25.50 -11.50 0.15
C ASP A 217 -25.71 -11.95 -1.31
N VAL A 218 -24.87 -12.86 -1.82
CA VAL A 218 -25.08 -13.47 -3.15
C VAL A 218 -26.22 -14.49 -3.10
N ILE A 219 -26.23 -15.35 -2.09
CA ILE A 219 -27.23 -16.41 -1.92
C ILE A 219 -28.65 -15.81 -1.82
N SER A 220 -28.80 -14.68 -1.15
CA SER A 220 -30.12 -14.10 -0.85
C SER A 220 -30.78 -13.41 -2.05
N VAL A 221 -30.01 -12.89 -3.01
CA VAL A 221 -30.54 -12.12 -4.14
C VAL A 221 -30.27 -12.76 -5.51
N GLY A 222 -29.27 -13.64 -5.60
CA GLY A 222 -28.92 -14.37 -6.82
C GLY A 222 -28.07 -13.57 -7.83
N ILE A 223 -27.73 -14.24 -8.91
CA ILE A 223 -26.77 -13.77 -9.92
C ILE A 223 -27.27 -12.56 -10.72
N ASP A 224 -28.55 -12.57 -11.11
CA ASP A 224 -29.13 -11.50 -11.93
C ASP A 224 -29.10 -10.15 -11.20
N GLU A 225 -29.37 -10.15 -9.91
CA GLU A 225 -29.28 -8.94 -9.08
C GLU A 225 -27.86 -8.44 -8.97
N TRP A 226 -26.88 -9.33 -8.77
CA TRP A 226 -25.46 -8.94 -8.72
C TRP A 226 -24.95 -8.45 -10.08
N ALA A 227 -25.38 -9.07 -11.19
CA ALA A 227 -25.08 -8.57 -12.54
C ALA A 227 -25.56 -7.12 -12.72
N ARG A 228 -26.75 -6.80 -12.20
CA ARG A 228 -27.34 -5.46 -12.24
C ARG A 228 -26.59 -4.48 -11.33
N ARG A 229 -26.23 -4.86 -10.10
CA ARG A 229 -25.47 -4.03 -9.16
C ARG A 229 -24.08 -3.66 -9.72
N ILE A 230 -23.38 -4.62 -10.32
CA ILE A 230 -22.10 -4.39 -11.02
C ILE A 230 -22.27 -3.37 -12.16
N GLU A 231 -23.32 -3.51 -12.97
CA GLU A 231 -23.59 -2.56 -14.08
C GLU A 231 -23.94 -1.16 -13.59
N LEU A 232 -24.74 -1.03 -12.55
CA LEU A 232 -25.17 0.26 -12.01
C LEU A 232 -24.00 1.01 -11.34
N SER A 233 -23.16 0.31 -10.58
CA SER A 233 -22.04 0.91 -9.86
C SER A 233 -20.77 1.02 -10.69
N GLY A 234 -20.65 0.23 -11.76
CA GLY A 234 -19.42 0.15 -12.56
C GLY A 234 -18.20 -0.27 -11.75
N ILE A 235 -18.40 -1.07 -10.69
CA ILE A 235 -17.31 -1.66 -9.92
C ILE A 235 -16.51 -2.63 -10.78
N ASN A 236 -15.21 -2.71 -10.51
CA ASN A 236 -14.27 -3.62 -11.18
C ASN A 236 -13.53 -4.54 -10.18
N MET A 237 -13.98 -4.57 -8.93
CA MET A 237 -13.46 -5.46 -7.87
C MET A 237 -14.57 -5.88 -6.92
N VAL A 238 -14.53 -7.14 -6.47
CA VAL A 238 -15.36 -7.66 -5.39
C VAL A 238 -14.47 -8.41 -4.40
N GLY A 239 -14.49 -7.96 -3.15
CA GLY A 239 -13.99 -8.71 -2.00
C GLY A 239 -15.08 -9.66 -1.49
N ILE A 240 -14.72 -10.92 -1.24
CA ILE A 240 -15.62 -11.88 -0.58
C ILE A 240 -15.10 -12.11 0.82
N HIS A 241 -15.87 -11.65 1.80
CA HIS A 241 -15.50 -11.74 3.21
C HIS A 241 -16.15 -12.97 3.86
N ALA A 242 -15.37 -13.72 4.64
CA ALA A 242 -15.94 -14.69 5.55
C ALA A 242 -16.62 -13.93 6.69
N ALA A 243 -17.94 -14.01 6.77
CA ALA A 243 -18.67 -13.31 7.79
C ALA A 243 -18.23 -13.76 9.18
N THR A 244 -17.96 -12.80 10.01
CA THR A 244 -17.58 -12.76 11.43
C THR A 244 -17.46 -14.04 12.28
N GLU A 245 -17.01 -13.90 13.53
CA GLU A 245 -16.68 -14.90 14.59
C GLU A 245 -17.51 -16.19 14.64
N ASN A 246 -18.67 -16.24 13.99
CA ASN A 246 -19.57 -17.39 14.00
C ASN A 246 -19.76 -18.03 12.61
N GLU A 247 -19.15 -17.49 11.57
CA GLU A 247 -19.20 -18.07 10.23
C GLU A 247 -17.78 -18.50 9.85
N PRO A 248 -17.44 -19.78 10.01
CA PRO A 248 -16.10 -20.29 9.78
C PRO A 248 -15.70 -20.18 8.29
N LEU A 249 -14.39 -20.22 8.02
CA LEU A 249 -13.87 -20.28 6.63
C LEU A 249 -14.52 -21.42 5.82
N ASP A 250 -15.04 -22.43 6.46
CA ASP A 250 -15.79 -23.55 5.85
C ASP A 250 -17.02 -23.08 5.05
N GLU A 251 -17.72 -22.02 5.49
CA GLU A 251 -18.87 -21.45 4.76
C GLU A 251 -18.43 -20.72 3.50
N LEU A 252 -17.33 -19.97 3.58
CA LEU A 252 -16.75 -19.32 2.41
C LEU A 252 -16.23 -20.36 1.42
N GLU A 253 -15.53 -21.39 1.89
CA GLU A 253 -15.08 -22.52 1.05
C GLU A 253 -16.27 -23.22 0.39
N ALA A 254 -17.32 -23.52 1.16
CA ALA A 254 -18.53 -24.15 0.66
C ALA A 254 -19.21 -23.30 -0.41
N PHE A 255 -19.28 -21.99 -0.22
CA PHE A 255 -19.81 -21.05 -1.22
C PHE A 255 -19.00 -21.09 -2.50
N VAL A 256 -17.69 -20.90 -2.41
CA VAL A 256 -16.79 -20.86 -3.59
C VAL A 256 -16.88 -22.17 -4.39
N LYS A 257 -17.02 -23.31 -3.71
CA LYS A 257 -17.17 -24.63 -4.35
C LYS A 257 -18.58 -24.94 -4.86
N SER A 258 -19.60 -24.21 -4.42
CA SER A 258 -20.99 -24.41 -4.82
C SER A 258 -21.21 -24.04 -6.30
N ASP A 259 -22.33 -24.49 -6.89
CA ASP A 259 -22.70 -24.11 -8.25
C ASP A 259 -22.99 -22.62 -8.35
N LEU A 260 -23.67 -22.04 -7.35
CA LEU A 260 -23.96 -20.61 -7.29
C LEU A 260 -22.68 -19.76 -7.17
N GLY A 261 -21.73 -20.17 -6.30
CA GLY A 261 -20.45 -19.49 -6.15
C GLY A 261 -19.63 -19.51 -7.44
N LYS A 262 -19.58 -20.67 -8.13
CA LYS A 262 -18.92 -20.77 -9.45
C LYS A 262 -19.57 -19.88 -10.49
N GLU A 263 -20.90 -19.80 -10.50
CA GLU A 263 -21.66 -18.91 -11.40
C GLU A 263 -21.37 -17.44 -11.10
N PHE A 264 -21.28 -17.07 -9.82
CA PHE A 264 -20.90 -15.72 -9.39
C PHE A 264 -19.48 -15.36 -9.82
N LEU A 265 -18.51 -16.23 -9.60
CA LEU A 265 -17.12 -16.01 -10.03
C LEU A 265 -17.02 -15.93 -11.57
N ALA A 266 -17.81 -16.73 -12.29
CA ALA A 266 -17.89 -16.64 -13.75
C ALA A 266 -18.51 -15.32 -14.21
N LEU A 267 -19.55 -14.80 -13.53
CA LEU A 267 -20.12 -13.47 -13.78
C LEU A 267 -19.05 -12.38 -13.61
N CYS A 268 -18.31 -12.39 -12.48
CA CYS A 268 -17.22 -11.43 -12.23
C CYS A 268 -16.20 -11.47 -13.38
N SER A 269 -15.72 -12.64 -13.75
CA SER A 269 -14.80 -12.81 -14.88
C SER A 269 -15.34 -12.28 -16.20
N GLN A 270 -16.60 -12.55 -16.55
CA GLN A 270 -17.26 -12.05 -17.77
C GLN A 270 -17.41 -10.53 -17.79
N LYS A 271 -17.59 -9.90 -16.64
CA LYS A 271 -17.72 -8.45 -16.48
C LYS A 271 -16.37 -7.75 -16.31
N GLY A 272 -15.26 -8.47 -16.28
CA GLY A 272 -13.92 -7.91 -16.00
C GLY A 272 -13.78 -7.38 -14.58
N VAL A 273 -14.45 -8.02 -13.63
CA VAL A 273 -14.39 -7.70 -12.20
C VAL A 273 -13.39 -8.63 -11.53
N ASP A 274 -12.38 -8.05 -10.90
CA ASP A 274 -11.42 -8.79 -10.05
C ASP A 274 -12.11 -9.34 -8.80
N VAL A 275 -11.61 -10.47 -8.30
CA VAL A 275 -12.12 -11.10 -7.08
C VAL A 275 -10.98 -11.26 -6.08
N GLU A 276 -11.22 -10.77 -4.87
CA GLU A 276 -10.35 -10.92 -3.70
C GLU A 276 -11.09 -11.61 -2.56
N TYR A 277 -10.35 -12.10 -1.57
CA TYR A 277 -10.91 -12.70 -0.36
C TYR A 277 -10.34 -12.00 0.85
N GLU A 278 -11.22 -11.60 1.76
CA GLU A 278 -10.88 -10.85 2.96
C GLU A 278 -11.28 -11.67 4.18
N ILE A 279 -10.31 -12.12 4.96
CA ILE A 279 -10.56 -13.12 6.00
C ILE A 279 -9.78 -12.85 7.29
N HIS A 280 -10.48 -12.96 8.44
CA HIS A 280 -9.85 -13.11 9.74
C HIS A 280 -9.57 -14.61 9.96
N ALA A 281 -8.32 -15.04 9.83
CA ALA A 281 -8.02 -16.46 9.66
C ALA A 281 -7.01 -17.06 10.65
N LEU A 282 -6.53 -16.31 11.64
CA LEU A 282 -5.46 -16.80 12.51
C LEU A 282 -5.90 -17.97 13.39
N GLN A 283 -7.18 -18.04 13.77
CA GLN A 283 -7.69 -19.18 14.56
C GLN A 283 -7.65 -20.49 13.77
N GLU A 284 -7.88 -20.42 12.46
CA GLU A 284 -7.89 -21.58 11.57
C GLU A 284 -6.49 -21.93 11.06
N LEU A 285 -5.66 -20.91 10.80
CA LEU A 285 -4.32 -21.13 10.26
C LEU A 285 -3.33 -21.70 11.30
N LEU A 286 -3.38 -21.23 12.56
CA LEU A 286 -2.53 -21.80 13.60
C LEU A 286 -3.19 -23.04 14.21
N PRO A 287 -2.56 -24.25 14.14
CA PRO A 287 -3.12 -25.48 14.70
C PRO A 287 -3.31 -25.39 16.22
N ARG A 288 -4.56 -25.17 16.66
CA ARG A 288 -4.89 -24.93 18.09
C ARG A 288 -4.68 -26.18 18.97
N ASP A 289 -4.75 -27.37 18.40
CA ASP A 289 -4.43 -28.65 19.06
C ASP A 289 -2.96 -28.75 19.50
N LYS A 290 -2.08 -27.93 18.91
CA LYS A 290 -0.66 -27.85 19.26
C LYS A 290 -0.37 -27.06 20.54
N PHE A 291 -1.37 -26.44 21.14
CA PHE A 291 -1.18 -25.61 22.34
C PHE A 291 -0.47 -26.33 23.49
N ALA A 292 -0.81 -27.60 23.74
CA ALA A 292 -0.19 -28.39 24.82
C ALA A 292 1.29 -28.72 24.54
N GLU A 293 1.66 -28.88 23.26
CA GLU A 293 3.02 -29.21 22.82
C GLU A 293 3.89 -27.96 22.65
N HIS A 294 3.29 -26.89 22.16
CA HIS A 294 3.94 -25.64 21.74
C HIS A 294 3.22 -24.40 22.28
N PRO A 295 3.10 -24.20 23.60
CA PRO A 295 2.41 -23.05 24.15
C PRO A 295 3.09 -21.71 23.76
N GLU A 296 4.37 -21.71 23.41
CA GLU A 296 5.13 -20.54 22.98
C GLU A 296 4.70 -19.98 21.62
N TRP A 297 3.96 -20.75 20.82
CA TRP A 297 3.39 -20.26 19.54
C TRP A 297 2.18 -19.36 19.75
N PHE A 298 1.55 -19.46 20.90
CA PHE A 298 0.30 -18.78 21.23
C PHE A 298 0.56 -17.49 21.99
N ARG A 299 -0.37 -16.55 21.89
CA ARG A 299 -0.24 -15.25 22.58
C ARG A 299 -0.12 -15.43 24.08
N LYS A 300 0.54 -14.45 24.71
CA LYS A 300 0.64 -14.32 26.17
C LYS A 300 -0.21 -13.14 26.58
N ASP A 301 -1.11 -13.32 27.55
CA ASP A 301 -1.90 -12.22 28.09
C ASP A 301 -1.07 -11.27 28.98
N GLU A 302 -1.69 -10.22 29.50
CA GLU A 302 -1.05 -9.23 30.37
C GLU A 302 -0.61 -9.86 31.70
N GLU A 303 -1.32 -10.87 32.20
CA GLU A 303 -1.02 -11.61 33.41
C GLU A 303 0.14 -12.61 33.23
N GLY A 304 0.58 -12.82 32.01
CA GLY A 304 1.70 -13.68 31.68
C GLY A 304 1.33 -15.12 31.33
N ASN A 305 0.05 -15.43 31.16
CA ASN A 305 -0.42 -16.76 30.78
C ASN A 305 -0.53 -16.92 29.28
N ARG A 306 -0.19 -18.12 28.76
CA ARG A 306 -0.44 -18.46 27.36
C ARG A 306 -1.91 -18.76 27.14
N GLN A 307 -2.47 -18.23 26.06
CA GLN A 307 -3.86 -18.35 25.69
C GLN A 307 -4.00 -19.04 24.34
N VAL A 308 -4.89 -20.03 24.25
CA VAL A 308 -5.10 -20.81 23.03
C VAL A 308 -6.01 -20.10 22.02
N GLU A 309 -6.95 -19.27 22.54
CA GLU A 309 -7.90 -18.54 21.71
C GLU A 309 -7.30 -17.26 21.15
N TYR A 310 -7.73 -16.91 19.95
CA TYR A 310 -7.42 -15.68 19.21
C TYR A 310 -5.93 -15.42 19.01
N ASN A 311 -5.59 -14.95 17.84
CA ASN A 311 -4.25 -14.50 17.48
C ASN A 311 -3.13 -15.49 17.87
N MET A 312 -1.91 -15.04 17.95
CA MET A 312 -0.72 -15.85 18.17
C MET A 312 0.41 -15.04 18.86
N CYS A 313 1.54 -15.69 19.13
CA CYS A 313 2.78 -14.98 19.39
C CYS A 313 3.36 -14.51 18.04
N PHE A 314 3.11 -13.27 17.66
CA PHE A 314 3.44 -12.71 16.34
C PHE A 314 4.94 -12.71 16.01
N THR A 315 5.82 -12.76 17.02
CA THR A 315 7.27 -12.90 16.83
C THR A 315 7.75 -14.37 16.72
N SER A 316 6.82 -15.33 16.67
CA SER A 316 7.15 -16.76 16.55
C SER A 316 7.16 -17.20 15.07
N GLU A 317 8.34 -17.27 14.47
CA GLU A 317 8.50 -17.82 13.12
C GLU A 317 8.14 -19.32 13.04
N ASP A 318 8.35 -20.08 14.14
CA ASP A 318 7.97 -21.48 14.20
C ASP A 318 6.46 -21.67 14.11
N ALA A 319 5.69 -20.79 14.74
CA ALA A 319 4.23 -20.80 14.63
C ALA A 319 3.79 -20.57 13.18
N VAL A 320 4.38 -19.60 12.47
CA VAL A 320 4.08 -19.37 11.05
C VAL A 320 4.46 -20.58 10.19
N ARG A 321 5.61 -21.21 10.45
CA ARG A 321 5.98 -22.44 9.73
C ARG A 321 5.00 -23.59 9.99
N ALA A 322 4.44 -23.66 11.19
CA ALA A 322 3.46 -24.68 11.55
C ALA A 322 2.10 -24.50 10.84
N MET A 323 1.81 -23.30 10.33
CA MET A 323 0.58 -23.02 9.55
C MET A 323 0.60 -23.62 8.14
N ARG A 324 1.73 -24.11 7.66
CA ARG A 324 1.90 -24.61 6.28
C ARG A 324 0.75 -25.51 5.77
N PRO A 325 0.32 -26.57 6.50
CA PRO A 325 -0.76 -27.43 6.00
C PRO A 325 -2.10 -26.69 5.86
N GLN A 326 -2.38 -25.73 6.75
CA GLN A 326 -3.61 -24.93 6.71
C GLN A 326 -3.56 -23.90 5.59
N VAL A 327 -2.40 -23.26 5.37
CA VAL A 327 -2.19 -22.37 4.22
C VAL A 327 -2.33 -23.13 2.90
N GLU A 328 -1.76 -24.33 2.78
CA GLU A 328 -1.92 -25.19 1.61
C GLU A 328 -3.40 -25.54 1.36
N ALA A 329 -4.12 -25.91 2.41
CA ALA A 329 -5.54 -26.20 2.34
C ALA A 329 -6.35 -24.96 1.90
N LEU A 330 -6.08 -23.79 2.47
CA LEU A 330 -6.71 -22.52 2.11
C LEU A 330 -6.47 -22.19 0.63
N LEU A 331 -5.23 -22.24 0.17
CA LEU A 331 -4.86 -21.92 -1.21
C LEU A 331 -5.33 -22.96 -2.23
N SER A 332 -5.82 -24.12 -1.79
CA SER A 332 -6.40 -25.12 -2.70
C SER A 332 -7.73 -24.69 -3.32
N TRP A 333 -8.42 -23.71 -2.73
CA TRP A 333 -9.70 -23.21 -3.18
C TRP A 333 -9.78 -21.66 -3.26
N MET A 334 -8.98 -20.94 -2.49
CA MET A 334 -8.96 -19.49 -2.45
C MET A 334 -7.95 -18.94 -3.48
N HIS A 335 -8.45 -18.48 -4.62
CA HIS A 335 -7.65 -17.99 -5.73
C HIS A 335 -8.03 -16.52 -6.06
N PRO A 336 -7.43 -15.53 -5.38
CA PRO A 336 -7.66 -14.12 -5.74
C PRO A 336 -7.12 -13.85 -7.16
N THR A 337 -7.91 -13.18 -8.00
CA THR A 337 -7.51 -12.88 -9.40
C THR A 337 -6.38 -11.85 -9.46
N THR A 338 -6.12 -11.17 -8.34
CA THR A 338 -5.14 -10.08 -8.21
C THR A 338 -3.82 -10.53 -7.60
N HIS A 339 -3.69 -11.76 -7.17
CA HIS A 339 -2.60 -12.27 -6.31
C HIS A 339 -2.43 -11.47 -5.00
N ARG A 340 -3.47 -10.72 -4.59
CA ARG A 340 -3.51 -10.00 -3.32
C ARG A 340 -4.26 -10.82 -2.29
N TYR A 341 -3.60 -11.09 -1.18
CA TYR A 341 -4.13 -11.85 -0.07
C TYR A 341 -4.44 -10.88 1.08
N LEU A 342 -5.69 -10.89 1.54
CA LEU A 342 -6.16 -10.08 2.66
C LEU A 342 -6.49 -11.04 3.80
N ILE A 343 -5.43 -11.48 4.51
CA ILE A 343 -5.49 -12.47 5.59
C ILE A 343 -5.15 -11.76 6.89
N TRP A 344 -6.17 -11.38 7.61
CA TRP A 344 -6.09 -10.52 8.78
C TRP A 344 -5.91 -11.29 10.09
N PRO A 345 -5.38 -10.62 11.15
CA PRO A 345 -5.51 -11.10 12.53
C PRO A 345 -6.97 -11.30 12.93
N ASP A 346 -7.19 -12.08 13.99
CA ASP A 346 -8.54 -12.29 14.52
C ASP A 346 -9.16 -10.96 15.00
N ASP A 347 -10.42 -10.69 14.64
CA ASP A 347 -11.13 -9.44 14.98
C ASP A 347 -11.58 -9.45 16.44
N LYS A 348 -10.59 -9.38 17.35
CA LYS A 348 -10.84 -9.33 18.79
C LYS A 348 -9.96 -8.30 19.48
N ILE A 349 -10.59 -7.30 20.08
CA ILE A 349 -9.89 -6.24 20.80
C ILE A 349 -9.10 -6.82 21.98
N GLY A 350 -7.85 -6.36 22.17
CA GLY A 350 -6.99 -6.73 23.30
C GLY A 350 -6.30 -8.07 23.17
N MET A 351 -6.39 -8.77 22.03
CA MET A 351 -5.84 -10.11 21.88
C MET A 351 -4.44 -10.12 21.25
N PHE A 352 -3.59 -9.15 21.60
CA PHE A 352 -2.18 -9.12 21.21
C PHE A 352 -1.30 -9.88 22.20
N CYS A 353 -0.07 -10.17 21.80
CA CYS A 353 0.86 -10.96 22.61
C CYS A 353 1.69 -10.06 23.54
N HIS A 354 1.69 -10.34 24.84
CA HIS A 354 2.45 -9.64 25.86
C HIS A 354 3.70 -10.41 26.32
N CYS A 355 4.26 -11.32 25.50
CA CYS A 355 5.53 -11.96 25.83
C CYS A 355 6.70 -10.95 25.77
N GLU A 356 7.85 -11.33 26.33
CA GLU A 356 9.02 -10.45 26.44
C GLU A 356 9.44 -9.83 25.11
N LYS A 357 9.35 -10.57 24.00
CA LYS A 357 9.66 -10.07 22.66
C LYS A 357 8.54 -9.18 22.10
N CYS A 358 7.29 -9.64 22.17
CA CYS A 358 6.17 -8.95 21.52
C CYS A 358 5.87 -7.60 22.19
N ARG A 359 6.08 -7.45 23.51
CA ARG A 359 5.79 -6.20 24.23
C ARG A 359 6.66 -5.00 23.82
N GLU A 360 7.72 -5.24 23.06
CA GLU A 360 8.57 -4.18 22.51
C GLU A 360 7.98 -3.54 21.27
N TYR A 361 6.95 -4.16 20.70
CA TYR A 361 6.30 -3.78 19.45
C TYR A 361 4.87 -3.33 19.67
N SER A 362 4.44 -2.31 18.91
CA SER A 362 3.03 -1.93 18.84
C SER A 362 2.18 -3.08 18.24
N PRO A 363 0.86 -3.07 18.41
CA PRO A 363 -0.02 -4.04 17.76
C PRO A 363 0.20 -4.15 16.25
N SER A 364 0.31 -3.02 15.55
CA SER A 364 0.61 -2.96 14.11
C SER A 364 1.95 -3.64 13.79
N GLU A 365 3.01 -3.35 14.54
CA GLU A 365 4.33 -3.95 14.33
C GLU A 365 4.35 -5.45 14.62
N GLN A 366 3.62 -5.92 15.64
CA GLN A 366 3.47 -7.35 15.91
C GLN A 366 2.86 -8.07 14.70
N VAL A 367 1.79 -7.51 14.15
CA VAL A 367 1.12 -8.06 12.95
C VAL A 367 2.05 -8.00 11.74
N LEU A 368 2.76 -6.90 11.52
CA LEU A 368 3.68 -6.76 10.39
C LEU A 368 4.84 -7.77 10.44
N ILE A 369 5.35 -8.12 11.63
CA ILE A 369 6.33 -9.21 11.79
C ILE A 369 5.76 -10.55 11.30
N TYR A 370 4.52 -10.85 11.67
CA TYR A 370 3.82 -12.05 11.22
C TYR A 370 3.60 -12.03 9.70
N GLU A 371 3.09 -10.94 9.16
CA GLU A 371 2.80 -10.78 7.73
C GLU A 371 4.05 -10.93 6.87
N ASN A 372 5.17 -10.35 7.29
CA ASN A 372 6.47 -10.51 6.64
C ASN A 372 6.90 -11.99 6.54
N ASN A 373 6.52 -12.83 7.51
CA ASN A 373 6.82 -14.26 7.49
C ASN A 373 5.74 -15.08 6.77
N LEU A 374 4.47 -14.71 6.90
CA LEU A 374 3.37 -15.36 6.19
C LEU A 374 3.51 -15.16 4.67
N LEU A 375 3.89 -13.96 4.22
CA LEU A 375 4.12 -13.71 2.80
C LEU A 375 5.19 -14.63 2.18
N LYS A 376 6.25 -14.94 2.93
CA LYS A 376 7.26 -15.92 2.47
C LYS A 376 6.65 -17.30 2.26
N LEU A 377 5.74 -17.71 3.16
CA LEU A 377 5.05 -18.98 3.05
C LEU A 377 4.05 -19.00 1.89
N LEU A 378 3.27 -17.92 1.70
CA LEU A 378 2.33 -17.78 0.58
C LEU A 378 3.06 -17.88 -0.77
N ARG A 379 4.23 -17.25 -0.90
CA ARG A 379 5.05 -17.25 -2.13
C ARG A 379 5.66 -18.58 -2.50
N GLU A 380 5.63 -19.57 -1.63
CA GLU A 380 5.98 -20.95 -1.99
C GLU A 380 4.92 -21.60 -2.89
N TYR A 381 3.68 -21.10 -2.84
CA TYR A 381 2.52 -21.59 -3.61
C TYR A 381 2.10 -20.63 -4.72
N ASP A 382 2.16 -19.33 -4.46
CA ASP A 382 1.88 -18.26 -5.40
C ASP A 382 3.05 -17.26 -5.42
N PRO A 383 4.00 -17.37 -6.37
CA PRO A 383 5.18 -16.50 -6.42
C PRO A 383 4.86 -15.01 -6.59
N GLU A 384 3.67 -14.65 -7.11
CA GLU A 384 3.20 -13.27 -7.29
C GLU A 384 2.45 -12.74 -6.08
N ALA A 385 2.27 -13.56 -5.02
CA ALA A 385 1.53 -13.17 -3.82
C ALA A 385 2.01 -11.86 -3.22
N THR A 386 1.04 -11.02 -2.89
CA THR A 386 1.19 -9.86 -2.03
C THR A 386 0.22 -9.99 -0.84
N LEU A 387 0.51 -9.34 0.28
CA LEU A 387 -0.25 -9.53 1.53
C LEU A 387 -0.61 -8.17 2.12
N ALA A 388 -1.87 -8.01 2.50
CA ALA A 388 -2.37 -6.81 3.15
C ALA A 388 -1.88 -6.69 4.60
N HIS A 389 -1.44 -5.49 4.99
CA HIS A 389 -1.35 -5.05 6.37
C HIS A 389 -2.57 -4.21 6.69
N LEU A 390 -3.47 -4.75 7.50
CA LEU A 390 -4.72 -4.08 7.87
C LEU A 390 -4.47 -3.05 8.98
N ALA A 391 -4.48 -1.77 8.62
CA ALA A 391 -4.49 -0.65 9.57
C ALA A 391 -5.93 -0.36 10.02
N TYR A 392 -6.32 -0.96 11.15
CA TYR A 392 -7.69 -1.00 11.64
C TYR A 392 -7.71 -1.06 13.18
N ASN A 393 -8.58 -0.31 13.83
CA ASN A 393 -8.70 -0.34 15.29
C ASN A 393 -7.33 -0.26 16.01
N GLN A 394 -6.89 -1.35 16.64
CA GLN A 394 -5.64 -1.39 17.41
C GLN A 394 -4.37 -1.40 16.54
N THR A 395 -4.46 -1.75 15.27
CA THR A 395 -3.35 -1.71 14.30
C THR A 395 -3.30 -0.43 13.47
N LEU A 396 -4.13 0.57 13.81
CA LEU A 396 -4.22 1.83 13.07
C LEU A 396 -2.92 2.66 13.12
N GLN A 397 -2.09 2.48 14.16
CA GLN A 397 -0.81 3.17 14.28
C GLN A 397 0.18 2.66 13.24
N ALA A 398 0.80 3.57 12.50
CA ALA A 398 1.82 3.21 11.53
C ALA A 398 3.05 2.53 12.20
N PRO A 399 3.66 1.52 11.56
CA PRO A 399 4.87 0.87 12.09
C PRO A 399 6.09 1.79 11.96
N GLU A 400 6.90 1.88 13.03
CA GLU A 400 8.12 2.70 13.11
C GLU A 400 9.39 1.86 13.20
N ARG A 401 9.33 0.67 13.85
CA ARG A 401 10.46 -0.23 14.12
C ARG A 401 10.59 -1.37 13.12
N VAL A 402 9.50 -1.73 12.48
CA VAL A 402 9.43 -2.88 11.59
C VAL A 402 9.18 -2.40 10.16
N ARG A 403 10.05 -2.81 9.24
CA ARG A 403 9.87 -2.54 7.81
C ARG A 403 8.96 -3.59 7.17
N ALA A 404 8.05 -3.14 6.33
CA ALA A 404 7.27 -4.02 5.47
C ALA A 404 8.20 -4.73 4.47
N SER A 405 8.06 -6.06 4.35
CA SER A 405 8.72 -6.81 3.27
C SER A 405 8.14 -6.41 1.91
N GLU A 406 8.94 -6.58 0.85
CA GLU A 406 8.45 -6.37 -0.51
C GLU A 406 7.23 -7.25 -0.80
N GLY A 407 6.13 -6.59 -1.19
CA GLY A 407 4.83 -7.23 -1.43
C GLY A 407 3.87 -7.19 -0.24
N VAL A 408 4.28 -6.70 0.94
CA VAL A 408 3.32 -6.29 1.96
C VAL A 408 2.83 -4.89 1.62
N PHE A 409 1.51 -4.69 1.59
CA PHE A 409 0.87 -3.43 1.22
C PHE A 409 -0.10 -2.95 2.29
N LEU A 410 -0.35 -1.64 2.33
CA LEU A 410 -1.32 -1.04 3.24
C LEU A 410 -2.75 -1.36 2.81
N GLU A 411 -3.55 -1.83 3.76
CA GLU A 411 -5.00 -1.79 3.73
C GLU A 411 -5.47 -0.92 4.89
N PHE A 412 -6.07 0.22 4.59
CA PHE A 412 -6.52 1.18 5.59
C PHE A 412 -8.03 1.14 5.76
N ALA A 413 -8.51 0.87 6.96
CA ALA A 413 -9.93 0.67 7.27
C ALA A 413 -10.41 1.55 8.43
N PRO A 414 -10.91 2.78 8.17
CA PRO A 414 -11.29 3.76 9.20
C PRO A 414 -12.72 3.56 9.72
N ILE A 415 -13.04 2.40 10.29
CA ILE A 415 -14.41 2.06 10.76
C ILE A 415 -14.94 3.03 11.82
N ASN A 416 -14.09 3.54 12.72
CA ASN A 416 -14.48 4.33 13.88
C ASN A 416 -14.66 5.81 13.51
N ARG A 417 -15.72 6.14 12.75
CA ARG A 417 -16.02 7.50 12.31
C ARG A 417 -17.53 7.72 12.16
N ASP A 418 -17.96 8.97 12.05
CA ASP A 418 -19.30 9.35 11.62
C ASP A 418 -19.35 9.41 10.08
N TYR A 419 -20.13 8.53 9.48
CA TYR A 419 -20.27 8.42 8.02
C TYR A 419 -21.18 9.49 7.40
N SER A 420 -21.76 10.39 8.21
CA SER A 420 -22.43 11.60 7.74
C SER A 420 -21.50 12.82 7.65
N GLU A 421 -20.24 12.69 8.09
CA GLU A 421 -19.23 13.73 8.12
C GLU A 421 -17.99 13.31 7.32
N PRO A 422 -17.18 14.26 6.84
CA PRO A 422 -15.92 13.95 6.16
C PRO A 422 -14.98 13.12 7.03
N LEU A 423 -14.01 12.44 6.39
CA LEU A 423 -12.97 11.68 7.09
C LEU A 423 -12.30 12.57 8.16
N PRO A 424 -12.35 12.20 9.45
CA PRO A 424 -11.82 13.04 10.53
C PRO A 424 -10.30 13.26 10.43
N ALA A 425 -9.83 14.38 10.95
CA ALA A 425 -8.40 14.77 10.85
C ALA A 425 -7.45 13.70 11.41
N GLU A 426 -7.84 13.05 12.51
CA GLU A 426 -7.06 11.96 13.12
C GLU A 426 -6.92 10.75 12.17
N ALA A 427 -7.98 10.41 11.45
CA ALA A 427 -7.95 9.33 10.46
C ALA A 427 -7.12 9.73 9.23
N GLN A 428 -7.20 10.99 8.79
CA GLN A 428 -6.35 11.50 7.71
C GLN A 428 -4.86 11.47 8.09
N GLU A 429 -4.52 11.87 9.33
CA GLU A 429 -3.16 11.78 9.85
C GLU A 429 -2.67 10.33 9.93
N ALA A 430 -3.50 9.43 10.46
CA ALA A 430 -3.18 8.01 10.53
C ALA A 430 -2.98 7.40 9.13
N LEU A 431 -3.84 7.74 8.17
CA LEU A 431 -3.70 7.33 6.77
C LEU A 431 -2.36 7.79 6.20
N MET A 432 -2.02 9.07 6.36
CA MET A 432 -0.76 9.61 5.83
C MET A 432 0.47 8.93 6.43
N LYS A 433 0.50 8.72 7.76
CA LYS A 433 1.59 8.01 8.44
C LYS A 433 1.73 6.56 7.95
N ASN A 434 0.61 5.88 7.73
CA ASN A 434 0.62 4.53 7.16
C ASN A 434 1.05 4.55 5.68
N THR A 435 0.58 5.50 4.89
CA THR A 435 0.99 5.66 3.48
C THR A 435 2.52 5.80 3.35
N LEU A 436 3.17 6.53 4.27
CA LEU A 436 4.63 6.65 4.31
C LEU A 436 5.34 5.31 4.62
N ALA A 437 4.68 4.40 5.33
CA ALA A 437 5.27 3.14 5.78
C ALA A 437 5.22 2.00 4.74
N PHE A 438 4.37 2.13 3.72
CA PHE A 438 4.13 1.10 2.72
C PHE A 438 4.29 1.64 1.29
N PRO A 439 4.48 0.75 0.28
CA PRO A 439 4.50 1.18 -1.12
C PRO A 439 3.15 1.79 -1.53
N THR A 440 3.15 3.05 -1.97
CA THR A 440 1.93 3.78 -2.32
C THR A 440 1.17 3.16 -3.50
N PHE A 441 1.88 2.55 -4.45
CA PHE A 441 1.29 1.93 -5.64
C PHE A 441 0.38 0.72 -5.36
N SER A 442 0.45 0.14 -4.17
CA SER A 442 -0.34 -1.03 -3.76
C SER A 442 -1.36 -0.72 -2.66
N GLN A 443 -1.43 0.54 -2.21
CA GLN A 443 -2.34 1.00 -1.16
C GLN A 443 -3.79 0.68 -1.49
N HIS A 444 -4.49 0.15 -0.50
CA HIS A 444 -5.90 -0.18 -0.54
C HIS A 444 -6.63 0.52 0.60
N ILE A 445 -7.83 1.02 0.30
CA ILE A 445 -8.74 1.59 1.29
C ILE A 445 -9.96 0.68 1.38
N LEU A 446 -10.31 0.29 2.59
CA LEU A 446 -11.52 -0.47 2.90
C LEU A 446 -12.47 0.40 3.72
N GLU A 447 -13.60 0.74 3.14
CA GLU A 447 -14.61 1.62 3.72
C GLU A 447 -15.91 0.89 4.08
N TYR A 448 -16.83 1.60 4.73
CA TYR A 448 -18.04 1.00 5.29
C TYR A 448 -19.31 1.77 4.87
N TRP A 449 -19.26 2.61 3.82
CA TRP A 449 -20.40 3.44 3.38
C TRP A 449 -21.66 2.64 3.06
N LEU A 450 -21.52 1.37 2.65
CA LEU A 450 -22.62 0.48 2.25
C LEU A 450 -22.82 -0.68 3.24
N ASP A 451 -22.22 -0.62 4.43
CA ASP A 451 -22.28 -1.70 5.41
C ASP A 451 -23.55 -1.60 6.29
N GLU A 452 -24.63 -2.16 5.81
CA GLU A 452 -25.88 -2.21 6.57
C GLU A 452 -25.71 -2.98 7.88
N SER A 453 -24.84 -3.99 7.92
CA SER A 453 -24.59 -4.75 9.16
C SER A 453 -24.03 -3.86 10.28
N MET A 454 -23.11 -2.95 9.96
CA MET A 454 -22.57 -1.98 10.92
C MET A 454 -23.63 -0.97 11.36
N PHE A 455 -24.40 -0.39 10.41
CA PHE A 455 -25.44 0.58 10.74
C PHE A 455 -26.57 -0.02 11.58
N SER A 456 -26.89 -1.29 11.39
CA SER A 456 -27.81 -2.07 12.24
C SER A 456 -27.17 -2.62 13.51
N ARG A 457 -25.90 -2.24 13.80
CA ARG A 457 -25.16 -2.71 14.99
C ARG A 457 -25.09 -4.25 15.06
N TRP A 458 -24.88 -4.88 13.93
CA TRP A 458 -24.82 -6.34 13.74
C TRP A 458 -26.06 -7.07 14.26
N ASN A 459 -27.22 -6.41 14.25
CA ASN A 459 -28.51 -7.00 14.64
C ASN A 459 -29.42 -7.21 13.42
N ARG A 460 -29.48 -8.43 12.91
CA ARG A 460 -30.29 -8.82 11.73
C ARG A 460 -31.81 -8.63 11.93
N ASP A 461 -32.27 -8.58 13.19
CA ASP A 461 -33.68 -8.37 13.52
C ASP A 461 -34.06 -6.88 13.55
N ALA A 462 -33.10 -5.98 13.43
CA ALA A 462 -33.29 -4.53 13.54
C ALA A 462 -32.58 -3.77 12.41
N LEU A 463 -32.79 -4.20 11.16
CA LEU A 463 -32.26 -3.53 9.98
C LEU A 463 -32.73 -2.07 9.90
N VAL A 464 -31.86 -1.18 9.47
CA VAL A 464 -32.16 0.25 9.27
C VAL A 464 -32.00 0.64 7.79
N PRO A 465 -32.66 1.70 7.32
CA PRO A 465 -32.38 2.23 6.00
C PRO A 465 -30.90 2.66 5.92
N LEU A 466 -30.18 2.22 4.89
CA LEU A 466 -28.76 2.54 4.69
C LEU A 466 -28.60 4.08 4.58
N PRO A 467 -27.82 4.72 5.45
CA PRO A 467 -27.63 6.17 5.44
C PRO A 467 -26.54 6.60 4.44
N PHE A 468 -26.57 6.07 3.21
CA PHE A 468 -25.56 6.39 2.20
C PHE A 468 -25.68 7.85 1.75
N ASN A 469 -24.55 8.54 1.71
CA ASN A 469 -24.41 9.91 1.23
C ASN A 469 -23.36 9.98 0.13
N GLU A 470 -23.80 10.20 -1.10
CA GLU A 470 -22.96 10.26 -2.29
C GLU A 470 -21.90 11.37 -2.23
N ASP A 471 -22.24 12.55 -1.67
CA ASP A 471 -21.32 13.69 -1.61
C ASP A 471 -20.21 13.45 -0.58
N GLU A 472 -20.51 12.79 0.55
CA GLU A 472 -19.50 12.40 1.54
C GLU A 472 -18.59 11.31 0.96
N CYS A 473 -19.17 10.27 0.35
CA CYS A 473 -18.42 9.22 -0.33
C CYS A 473 -17.43 9.82 -1.37
N ALA A 474 -17.89 10.74 -2.20
CA ALA A 474 -17.05 11.42 -3.18
C ALA A 474 -15.92 12.22 -2.52
N ARG A 475 -16.19 12.96 -1.43
CA ARG A 475 -15.18 13.73 -0.70
C ARG A 475 -14.10 12.83 -0.08
N ASP A 476 -14.50 11.70 0.49
CA ASP A 476 -13.56 10.73 1.06
C ASP A 476 -12.68 10.11 -0.03
N ILE A 477 -13.27 9.69 -1.16
CA ILE A 477 -12.51 9.17 -2.31
C ILE A 477 -11.47 10.20 -2.79
N ALA A 478 -11.85 11.48 -2.86
CA ALA A 478 -10.91 12.54 -3.23
C ALA A 478 -9.78 12.71 -2.20
N ALA A 479 -10.07 12.56 -0.91
CA ALA A 479 -9.05 12.61 0.13
C ALA A 479 -8.08 11.42 0.00
N TYR A 480 -8.57 10.22 -0.31
CA TYR A 480 -7.75 9.03 -0.54
C TYR A 480 -6.87 9.16 -1.80
N ARG A 481 -7.40 9.67 -2.90
CA ARG A 481 -6.63 9.94 -4.13
C ARG A 481 -5.44 10.89 -3.89
N LYS A 482 -5.57 11.86 -2.96
CA LYS A 482 -4.46 12.76 -2.59
C LYS A 482 -3.30 12.05 -1.92
N THR A 483 -3.51 10.87 -1.35
CA THR A 483 -2.44 10.03 -0.78
C THR A 483 -1.88 9.02 -1.78
N GLY A 484 -2.36 9.02 -3.02
CA GLY A 484 -1.96 8.08 -4.06
C GLY A 484 -2.76 6.77 -4.06
N ALA A 485 -3.80 6.66 -3.24
CA ALA A 485 -4.65 5.47 -3.24
C ALA A 485 -5.36 5.31 -4.59
N SER A 486 -5.18 4.14 -5.20
CA SER A 486 -5.79 3.75 -6.47
C SER A 486 -6.68 2.51 -6.34
N SER A 487 -6.98 2.09 -5.12
CA SER A 487 -7.82 0.93 -4.81
C SER A 487 -8.69 1.25 -3.60
N VAL A 488 -10.01 1.32 -3.82
CA VAL A 488 -10.99 1.62 -2.77
C VAL A 488 -12.15 0.64 -2.88
N THR A 489 -12.48 -0.03 -1.78
CA THR A 489 -13.68 -0.86 -1.64
C THR A 489 -14.53 -0.38 -0.48
N ALA A 490 -15.78 -0.78 -0.43
CA ALA A 490 -16.65 -0.59 0.71
C ALA A 490 -17.38 -1.88 1.04
N PHE A 491 -17.50 -2.21 2.31
CA PHE A 491 -18.45 -3.23 2.72
C PHE A 491 -19.85 -2.88 2.20
N ALA A 492 -20.50 -3.85 1.53
CA ALA A 492 -21.86 -3.76 1.02
C ALA A 492 -22.65 -4.99 1.48
N THR A 493 -22.63 -5.20 2.80
CA THR A 493 -23.17 -6.38 3.46
C THR A 493 -24.62 -6.17 3.91
N TRP A 494 -25.36 -7.28 3.99
CA TRP A 494 -26.77 -7.36 4.40
C TRP A 494 -27.76 -6.59 3.50
N LEU A 495 -27.33 -6.15 2.35
CA LEU A 495 -28.21 -5.54 1.33
C LEU A 495 -28.94 -6.61 0.50
N GLY A 496 -29.30 -7.72 1.16
CA GLY A 496 -29.93 -8.90 0.58
C GLY A 496 -31.43 -8.96 0.74
N GLY A 497 -32.01 -10.17 0.67
CA GLY A 497 -33.44 -10.42 0.61
C GLY A 497 -34.26 -9.70 1.69
N SER A 498 -33.90 -9.82 2.96
CA SER A 498 -34.62 -9.18 4.08
C SER A 498 -34.56 -7.64 4.01
N TYR A 499 -33.43 -7.08 3.56
CA TYR A 499 -33.31 -5.63 3.36
C TYR A 499 -34.24 -5.17 2.22
N LEU A 500 -34.21 -5.87 1.09
CA LEU A 500 -35.03 -5.54 -0.08
C LEU A 500 -36.54 -5.65 0.23
N GLU A 501 -36.96 -6.64 1.03
CA GLU A 501 -38.34 -6.79 1.48
C GLU A 501 -38.80 -5.62 2.36
N GLN A 502 -37.91 -5.09 3.20
CA GLN A 502 -38.23 -4.05 4.18
C GLN A 502 -38.11 -2.64 3.60
N PHE A 503 -37.08 -2.38 2.79
CA PHE A 503 -36.74 -1.02 2.34
C PHE A 503 -36.79 -0.84 0.81
N GLY A 504 -36.98 -1.92 0.03
CA GLY A 504 -37.05 -1.87 -1.43
C GLY A 504 -35.69 -2.03 -2.11
N ALA A 505 -35.66 -1.76 -3.42
CA ALA A 505 -34.48 -1.97 -4.26
C ALA A 505 -33.32 -1.03 -3.91
N THR A 506 -32.09 -1.52 -4.07
CA THR A 506 -30.84 -0.80 -3.79
C THR A 506 -30.22 -0.15 -5.03
N ASP A 507 -30.93 -0.08 -6.15
CA ASP A 507 -30.44 0.43 -7.44
C ASP A 507 -29.84 1.83 -7.36
N ASP A 508 -30.55 2.74 -6.66
CA ASP A 508 -30.12 4.12 -6.54
C ASP A 508 -28.84 4.21 -5.71
N VAL A 509 -28.71 3.40 -4.67
CA VAL A 509 -27.50 3.34 -3.84
C VAL A 509 -26.29 2.89 -4.66
N PHE A 510 -26.40 1.79 -5.41
CA PHE A 510 -25.29 1.30 -6.24
C PHE A 510 -24.94 2.26 -7.39
N ARG A 511 -25.93 2.93 -7.97
CA ARG A 511 -25.68 3.97 -8.98
C ARG A 511 -24.95 5.16 -8.39
N GLN A 512 -25.42 5.72 -7.27
CA GLN A 512 -24.80 6.85 -6.58
C GLN A 512 -23.38 6.50 -6.09
N TYR A 513 -23.16 5.26 -5.62
CA TYR A 513 -21.83 4.80 -5.28
C TYR A 513 -20.88 4.84 -6.48
N GLY A 514 -21.33 4.38 -7.64
CA GLY A 514 -20.55 4.50 -8.89
C GLY A 514 -20.32 5.95 -9.33
N GLU A 515 -21.34 6.81 -9.19
CA GLU A 515 -21.26 8.24 -9.54
C GLU A 515 -20.31 9.01 -8.65
N ALA A 516 -20.17 8.65 -7.35
CA ALA A 516 -19.25 9.25 -6.40
C ALA A 516 -17.80 9.21 -6.88
N TYR A 517 -17.38 8.16 -7.59
CA TYR A 517 -16.04 8.05 -8.19
C TYR A 517 -15.81 9.03 -9.35
N GLY A 518 -16.86 9.45 -10.04
CA GLY A 518 -16.79 10.35 -11.22
C GLY A 518 -16.97 11.83 -10.89
N LYS A 519 -17.57 12.18 -9.73
CA LYS A 519 -17.99 13.55 -9.41
C LYS A 519 -16.83 14.57 -9.36
N LEU A 520 -15.63 14.16 -9.04
CA LEU A 520 -14.50 15.07 -8.85
C LEU A 520 -13.53 15.11 -10.04
N GLY A 521 -13.70 14.25 -11.04
CA GLY A 521 -12.99 14.32 -12.33
C GLY A 521 -13.57 15.35 -13.32
N SER A 522 -14.69 16.00 -12.99
CA SER A 522 -15.39 16.95 -13.87
C SER A 522 -15.36 18.41 -13.41
N ASN A 523 -14.67 18.71 -12.30
CA ASN A 523 -14.60 20.07 -11.73
C ASN A 523 -13.15 20.62 -11.69
N ASN A 524 -12.43 20.53 -12.82
CA ASN A 524 -11.25 21.34 -13.09
C ASN A 524 -11.43 22.12 -14.38
#